data_b232d0cf4e1c8435d35e90e0cb012cc4
#
_entry.id   b232d0cf4e1c8435d35e90e0cb012cc4
#
_cell.length_a   1.000
_cell.length_b   1.000
_cell.length_c   1.000
_cell.angle_alpha   90.00
_cell.angle_beta   90.00
_cell.angle_gamma   90.00
#
_symmetry.space_group_name_H-M   'P 1'
#
loop_
_entity.id
_entity.type
_entity.pdbx_description
1 polymer ?
#
loop_
_entity_poly.entity_id
_entity_poly.type
_entity_poly.pdbx_seq_one_letter_code
_entity_poly.pdbx_strand_id
1 'polypeptide(L)'
;TYVFLPNLPEAPTPSVVHHLDFNIFNQEYHVGLTTMMGAQLYKEVMNMLGLVRQNVAMAFSIYDETDVEDKVAEIKSREQDIDVLNQQIVQYAAMSLTHDANLQSGEYVKIASDLERLGDHATNIMERILLIQGSKHDLSEEAREELATMSRLALEILDQLKETVGDNLEEVNNQEQLIDQAYETFERMQIQRLKSKVCGTSNSVHFAKILTDFERIGDHCLNIAQEMNTIHPSWKFVERQD
;
A
#
# COMPACT_ATOMS: atom_id res chain seq x y z
N THR A 1 -28.01 0.46 25.51
CA THR A 1 -26.98 1.27 26.20
C THR A 1 -26.03 1.74 25.11
N TYR A 2 -26.13 3.02 24.70
CA TYR A 2 -25.20 3.64 23.74
C TYR A 2 -23.89 3.89 24.46
N VAL A 3 -22.81 3.29 23.97
CA VAL A 3 -21.45 3.61 24.42
C VAL A 3 -21.06 4.91 23.72
N PHE A 4 -20.94 5.98 24.48
CA PHE A 4 -20.34 7.24 24.01
C PHE A 4 -18.86 6.98 23.74
N LEU A 5 -18.47 6.98 22.47
CA LEU A 5 -17.07 7.06 22.11
C LEU A 5 -16.61 8.50 22.43
N PRO A 6 -15.50 8.69 23.16
CA PRO A 6 -14.95 10.03 23.36
C PRO A 6 -14.60 10.64 22.01
N ASN A 7 -14.84 11.95 21.85
CA ASN A 7 -14.39 12.71 20.68
C ASN A 7 -12.89 12.49 20.49
N LEU A 8 -12.54 11.71 19.46
CA LEU A 8 -11.15 11.65 19.00
C LEU A 8 -10.75 13.06 18.55
N PRO A 9 -9.52 13.52 18.87
CA PRO A 9 -9.04 14.77 18.36
C PRO A 9 -9.15 14.78 16.84
N GLU A 10 -9.56 15.92 16.27
CA GLU A 10 -9.59 16.12 14.82
C GLU A 10 -8.21 15.74 14.26
N ALA A 11 -8.19 14.86 13.25
CA ALA A 11 -6.97 14.48 12.58
C ALA A 11 -6.22 15.74 12.12
N PRO A 12 -4.89 15.82 12.30
CA PRO A 12 -4.14 16.94 11.79
C PRO A 12 -4.39 17.10 10.28
N THR A 13 -4.55 18.34 9.83
CA THR A 13 -4.72 18.65 8.41
C THR A 13 -3.63 17.97 7.58
N PRO A 14 -3.99 17.22 6.53
CA PRO A 14 -3.02 16.50 5.71
C PRO A 14 -1.93 17.44 5.21
N SER A 15 -0.68 17.12 5.48
CA SER A 15 0.49 17.87 5.00
C SER A 15 1.09 17.20 3.76
N VAL A 16 0.24 16.82 2.81
CA VAL A 16 0.72 16.14 1.58
C VAL A 16 1.45 17.13 0.69
N VAL A 17 2.70 16.83 0.36
CA VAL A 17 3.43 17.55 -0.68
C VAL A 17 2.91 17.11 -2.04
N HIS A 18 2.20 17.98 -2.74
CA HIS A 18 1.66 17.71 -4.07
C HIS A 18 2.68 18.01 -5.17
N HIS A 19 2.77 17.10 -6.16
CA HIS A 19 3.64 17.25 -7.31
C HIS A 19 2.87 17.55 -8.60
N LEU A 20 1.51 17.52 -8.56
CA LEU A 20 0.65 17.76 -9.71
C LEU A 20 0.35 19.26 -9.84
N ASP A 21 0.79 19.86 -10.94
CA ASP A 21 0.46 21.24 -11.29
C ASP A 21 -0.70 21.30 -12.29
N PHE A 22 -1.91 21.54 -11.79
CA PHE A 22 -3.10 21.65 -12.61
C PHE A 22 -3.12 22.91 -13.50
N ASN A 23 -2.25 23.91 -13.27
CA ASN A 23 -2.16 25.09 -14.12
C ASN A 23 -1.58 24.77 -15.50
N ILE A 24 -0.92 23.64 -15.65
CA ILE A 24 -0.40 23.17 -16.94
C ILE A 24 -1.50 23.06 -17.99
N PHE A 25 -2.74 22.75 -17.60
CA PHE A 25 -3.89 22.62 -18.50
C PHE A 25 -4.45 23.96 -19.01
N ASN A 26 -4.03 25.08 -18.42
CA ASN A 26 -4.39 26.43 -18.85
C ASN A 26 -3.39 27.03 -19.86
N GLN A 27 -2.30 26.33 -20.18
CA GLN A 27 -1.27 26.78 -21.09
C GLN A 27 -1.61 26.34 -22.53
N GLU A 28 -1.17 27.16 -23.50
CA GLU A 28 -1.21 26.72 -24.90
C GLU A 28 -0.28 25.52 -25.10
N TYR A 29 -0.67 24.63 -26.04
CA TYR A 29 0.10 23.40 -26.32
C TYR A 29 1.55 23.73 -26.66
N HIS A 30 2.49 23.19 -25.87
CA HIS A 30 3.93 23.29 -26.11
C HIS A 30 4.53 21.88 -26.32
N VAL A 31 5.56 21.82 -27.17
CA VAL A 31 6.36 20.60 -27.34
C VAL A 31 6.94 20.20 -25.98
N GLY A 32 6.69 18.95 -25.55
CA GLY A 32 7.13 18.43 -24.23
C GLY A 32 6.07 18.44 -23.14
N LEU A 33 4.87 19.00 -23.37
CA LEU A 33 3.78 19.03 -22.39
C LEU A 33 3.40 17.62 -21.91
N THR A 34 3.29 16.66 -22.85
CA THR A 34 3.00 15.24 -22.53
C THR A 34 4.05 14.63 -21.60
N THR A 35 5.33 14.90 -21.89
CA THR A 35 6.44 14.41 -21.04
C THR A 35 6.36 14.99 -19.64
N MET A 36 6.05 16.29 -19.52
CA MET A 36 5.87 16.95 -18.21
C MET A 36 4.70 16.36 -17.43
N MET A 37 3.55 16.14 -18.08
CA MET A 37 2.36 15.54 -17.46
C MET A 37 2.66 14.12 -16.96
N GLY A 38 3.33 13.30 -17.79
CA GLY A 38 3.74 11.94 -17.43
C GLY A 38 4.73 11.92 -16.25
N ALA A 39 5.72 12.83 -16.24
CA ALA A 39 6.68 12.94 -15.15
C ALA A 39 6.04 13.35 -13.83
N GLN A 40 5.05 14.25 -13.86
CA GLN A 40 4.30 14.63 -12.66
C GLN A 40 3.46 13.48 -12.12
N LEU A 41 2.73 12.75 -12.98
CA LEU A 41 1.96 11.56 -12.58
C LEU A 41 2.88 10.50 -11.96
N TYR A 42 4.00 10.22 -12.60
CA TYR A 42 4.98 9.26 -12.08
C TYR A 42 5.49 9.67 -10.69
N LYS A 43 5.90 10.92 -10.54
CA LYS A 43 6.40 11.43 -9.27
C LYS A 43 5.38 11.32 -8.14
N GLU A 44 4.10 11.58 -8.45
CA GLU A 44 3.02 11.49 -7.48
C GLU A 44 2.72 10.04 -7.09
N VAL A 45 2.72 9.12 -8.05
CA VAL A 45 2.58 7.68 -7.80
C VAL A 45 3.73 7.17 -6.90
N MET A 46 4.98 7.60 -7.14
CA MET A 46 6.11 7.22 -6.30
C MET A 46 6.04 7.83 -4.89
N ASN A 47 5.49 9.03 -4.75
CA ASN A 47 5.17 9.63 -3.45
C ASN A 47 4.16 8.77 -2.69
N MET A 48 3.05 8.42 -3.34
CA MET A 48 2.01 7.56 -2.79
C MET A 48 2.54 6.17 -2.38
N LEU A 49 3.38 5.54 -3.20
CA LEU A 49 4.06 4.27 -2.87
C LEU A 49 4.92 4.41 -1.59
N GLY A 50 5.61 5.54 -1.42
CA GLY A 50 6.38 5.83 -0.23
C GLY A 50 5.53 5.86 1.05
N LEU A 51 4.34 6.47 0.99
CA LEU A 51 3.39 6.53 2.11
C LEU A 51 2.81 5.14 2.43
N VAL A 52 2.41 4.40 1.40
CA VAL A 52 1.91 3.01 1.53
C VAL A 52 2.94 2.12 2.22
N ARG A 53 4.20 2.15 1.76
CA ARG A 53 5.28 1.37 2.36
C ARG A 53 5.47 1.70 3.84
N GLN A 54 5.39 2.98 4.21
CA GLN A 54 5.48 3.39 5.61
C GLN A 54 4.33 2.84 6.43
N ASN A 55 3.09 2.86 5.91
CA ASN A 55 1.94 2.30 6.60
C ASN A 55 2.04 0.79 6.77
N VAL A 56 2.46 0.04 5.74
CA VAL A 56 2.66 -1.41 5.84
C VAL A 56 3.74 -1.74 6.89
N ALA A 57 4.86 -1.02 6.90
CA ALA A 57 5.93 -1.22 7.88
C ALA A 57 5.45 -0.94 9.32
N MET A 58 4.69 0.14 9.50
CA MET A 58 4.22 0.55 10.82
C MET A 58 3.07 -0.34 11.33
N ALA A 59 2.18 -0.81 10.44
CA ALA A 59 1.00 -1.58 10.81
C ALA A 59 1.34 -2.85 11.60
N PHE A 60 2.41 -3.56 11.22
CA PHE A 60 2.84 -4.75 11.96
C PHE A 60 3.72 -4.42 13.17
N SER A 61 4.50 -3.33 13.11
CA SER A 61 5.42 -2.96 14.20
C SER A 61 4.74 -2.68 15.53
N ILE A 62 3.45 -2.32 15.52
CA ILE A 62 2.67 -2.06 16.74
C ILE A 62 2.40 -3.33 17.56
N TYR A 63 2.63 -4.53 17.02
CA TYR A 63 2.29 -5.79 17.68
C TYR A 63 2.95 -5.95 19.07
N ASP A 64 4.22 -5.56 19.18
CA ASP A 64 5.02 -5.70 20.40
C ASP A 64 5.06 -4.41 21.25
N GLU A 65 4.24 -3.41 20.91
CA GLU A 65 4.23 -2.12 21.59
C GLU A 65 3.01 -1.95 22.50
N THR A 66 3.23 -1.24 23.61
CA THR A 66 2.17 -0.98 24.62
C THR A 66 1.55 0.41 24.49
N ASP A 67 2.27 1.35 23.88
CA ASP A 67 1.81 2.72 23.63
C ASP A 67 1.80 2.96 22.12
N VAL A 68 0.66 2.73 21.51
CA VAL A 68 0.51 2.70 20.06
C VAL A 68 -0.37 3.83 19.51
N GLU A 69 -0.89 4.71 20.40
CA GLU A 69 -1.87 5.72 20.01
C GLU A 69 -1.34 6.66 18.91
N ASP A 70 -0.11 7.15 19.07
CA ASP A 70 0.54 8.04 18.09
C ASP A 70 0.76 7.34 16.75
N LYS A 71 1.20 6.06 16.76
CA LYS A 71 1.41 5.29 15.53
C LYS A 71 0.10 4.99 14.81
N VAL A 72 -0.95 4.66 15.55
CA VAL A 72 -2.28 4.45 14.99
C VAL A 72 -2.81 5.73 14.34
N ALA A 73 -2.63 6.88 15.00
CA ALA A 73 -3.00 8.18 14.44
C ALA A 73 -2.20 8.51 13.17
N GLU A 74 -0.91 8.19 13.15
CA GLU A 74 -0.02 8.40 12.01
C GLU A 74 -0.40 7.52 10.81
N ILE A 75 -0.71 6.22 11.03
CA ILE A 75 -1.20 5.31 9.97
C ILE A 75 -2.49 5.86 9.36
N LYS A 76 -3.45 6.26 10.18
CA LYS A 76 -4.74 6.81 9.71
C LYS A 76 -4.58 8.15 8.97
N SER A 77 -3.68 9.00 9.42
CA SER A 77 -3.37 10.25 8.72
C SER A 77 -2.77 10.00 7.34
N ARG A 78 -1.83 9.04 7.22
CA ARG A 78 -1.25 8.67 5.92
C ARG A 78 -2.26 7.99 5.01
N GLU A 79 -3.17 7.20 5.55
CA GLU A 79 -4.24 6.59 4.75
C GLU A 79 -5.13 7.68 4.12
N GLN A 80 -5.50 8.73 4.87
CA GLN A 80 -6.22 9.88 4.32
C GLN A 80 -5.40 10.62 3.25
N ASP A 81 -4.08 10.75 3.44
CA ASP A 81 -3.19 11.33 2.44
C ASP A 81 -3.15 10.49 1.16
N ILE A 82 -3.12 9.15 1.28
CA ILE A 82 -3.16 8.20 0.16
C ILE A 82 -4.48 8.35 -0.61
N ASP A 83 -5.61 8.45 0.06
CA ASP A 83 -6.92 8.69 -0.55
C ASP A 83 -6.98 9.99 -1.34
N VAL A 84 -6.46 11.09 -0.76
CA VAL A 84 -6.40 12.39 -1.43
C VAL A 84 -5.51 12.32 -2.67
N LEU A 85 -4.35 11.66 -2.59
CA LEU A 85 -3.45 11.48 -3.72
C LEU A 85 -4.10 10.65 -4.83
N ASN A 86 -4.80 9.56 -4.49
CA ASN A 86 -5.55 8.76 -5.46
C ASN A 86 -6.55 9.63 -6.24
N GLN A 87 -7.38 10.40 -5.52
CA GLN A 87 -8.36 11.30 -6.15
C GLN A 87 -7.71 12.34 -7.08
N GLN A 88 -6.59 12.91 -6.68
CA GLN A 88 -5.86 13.91 -7.47
C GLN A 88 -5.20 13.30 -8.70
N ILE A 89 -4.61 12.11 -8.59
CA ILE A 89 -4.05 11.39 -9.75
C ILE A 89 -5.15 11.07 -10.75
N VAL A 90 -6.32 10.58 -10.30
CA VAL A 90 -7.47 10.30 -11.16
C VAL A 90 -7.94 11.57 -11.88
N GLN A 91 -8.09 12.68 -11.17
CA GLN A 91 -8.51 13.96 -11.76
C GLN A 91 -7.49 14.47 -12.77
N TYR A 92 -6.21 14.46 -12.43
CA TYR A 92 -5.13 14.92 -13.31
C TYR A 92 -5.04 14.06 -14.57
N ALA A 93 -5.10 12.73 -14.42
CA ALA A 93 -5.10 11.79 -15.52
C ALA A 93 -6.29 12.01 -16.49
N ALA A 94 -7.48 12.24 -15.95
CA ALA A 94 -8.66 12.54 -16.76
C ALA A 94 -8.52 13.83 -17.57
N MET A 95 -7.94 14.90 -16.96
CA MET A 95 -7.64 16.16 -17.66
C MET A 95 -6.55 15.97 -18.71
N SER A 96 -5.51 15.17 -18.43
CA SER A 96 -4.43 14.88 -19.35
C SER A 96 -4.94 14.22 -20.64
N LEU A 97 -5.92 13.33 -20.58
CA LEU A 97 -6.52 12.68 -21.75
C LEU A 97 -7.19 13.65 -22.71
N THR A 98 -7.67 14.81 -22.22
CA THR A 98 -8.25 15.84 -23.08
C THR A 98 -7.19 16.60 -23.87
N HIS A 99 -5.93 16.58 -23.43
CA HIS A 99 -4.81 17.27 -24.07
C HIS A 99 -3.97 16.35 -24.93
N ASP A 100 -3.77 15.11 -24.53
CA ASP A 100 -3.03 14.11 -25.30
C ASP A 100 -3.55 12.68 -25.04
N ALA A 101 -4.22 12.13 -26.03
CA ALA A 101 -4.74 10.77 -25.99
C ALA A 101 -3.64 9.68 -26.00
N ASN A 102 -2.38 10.03 -26.31
CA ASN A 102 -1.27 9.09 -26.28
C ASN A 102 -0.61 9.00 -24.90
N LEU A 103 -0.92 9.91 -23.98
CA LEU A 103 -0.45 9.79 -22.61
C LEU A 103 -1.14 8.58 -21.96
N GLN A 104 -0.35 7.63 -21.50
CA GLN A 104 -0.82 6.42 -20.83
C GLN A 104 -1.32 6.72 -19.41
N SER A 105 -2.21 7.73 -19.29
CA SER A 105 -2.72 8.20 -18.00
C SER A 105 -3.65 7.18 -17.32
N GLY A 106 -4.26 6.26 -18.10
CA GLY A 106 -5.08 5.17 -17.56
C GLY A 106 -4.30 4.18 -16.71
N GLU A 107 -3.05 3.91 -17.06
CA GLU A 107 -2.15 3.05 -16.30
C GLU A 107 -1.82 3.68 -14.93
N TYR A 108 -1.58 4.97 -14.88
CA TYR A 108 -1.38 5.69 -13.60
C TYR A 108 -2.61 5.65 -12.69
N VAL A 109 -3.81 5.69 -13.25
CA VAL A 109 -5.07 5.54 -12.50
C VAL A 109 -5.17 4.16 -11.87
N LYS A 110 -4.84 3.11 -12.60
CA LYS A 110 -4.84 1.74 -12.07
C LYS A 110 -3.81 1.57 -10.95
N ILE A 111 -2.58 2.06 -11.17
CA ILE A 111 -1.52 2.02 -10.16
C ILE A 111 -1.96 2.77 -8.89
N ALA A 112 -2.53 3.97 -9.01
CA ALA A 112 -3.01 4.73 -7.85
C ALA A 112 -4.13 3.99 -7.11
N SER A 113 -5.05 3.35 -7.84
CA SER A 113 -6.11 2.53 -7.23
C SER A 113 -5.57 1.30 -6.49
N ASP A 114 -4.54 0.63 -7.03
CA ASP A 114 -3.91 -0.49 -6.33
C ASP A 114 -3.09 -0.01 -5.11
N LEU A 115 -2.43 1.15 -5.18
CA LEU A 115 -1.74 1.76 -4.04
C LEU A 115 -2.70 2.15 -2.91
N GLU A 116 -3.89 2.67 -3.22
CA GLU A 116 -4.93 2.96 -2.23
C GLU A 116 -5.38 1.68 -1.52
N ARG A 117 -5.63 0.59 -2.25
CA ARG A 117 -5.97 -0.71 -1.67
C ARG A 117 -4.87 -1.27 -0.77
N LEU A 118 -3.59 -1.05 -1.12
CA LEU A 118 -2.47 -1.39 -0.24
C LEU A 118 -2.52 -0.61 1.09
N GLY A 119 -2.89 0.67 1.04
CA GLY A 119 -3.14 1.50 2.23
C GLY A 119 -4.24 0.94 3.11
N ASP A 120 -5.36 0.54 2.50
CA ASP A 120 -6.49 -0.13 3.16
C ASP A 120 -6.06 -1.44 3.86
N HIS A 121 -5.28 -2.29 3.17
CA HIS A 121 -4.78 -3.53 3.77
C HIS A 121 -3.85 -3.26 4.96
N ALA A 122 -3.00 -2.25 4.89
CA ALA A 122 -2.15 -1.85 6.03
C ALA A 122 -3.01 -1.40 7.23
N THR A 123 -4.05 -0.61 7.01
CA THR A 123 -5.00 -0.19 8.04
C THR A 123 -5.76 -1.39 8.63
N ASN A 124 -6.20 -2.33 7.79
CA ASN A 124 -6.83 -3.56 8.22
C ASN A 124 -5.92 -4.41 9.12
N ILE A 125 -4.65 -4.56 8.76
CA ILE A 125 -3.65 -5.28 9.56
C ILE A 125 -3.50 -4.63 10.93
N MET A 126 -3.30 -3.31 10.98
CA MET A 126 -3.22 -2.54 12.23
C MET A 126 -4.44 -2.78 13.13
N GLU A 127 -5.66 -2.63 12.60
CA GLU A 127 -6.89 -2.80 13.38
C GLU A 127 -7.02 -4.22 13.96
N ARG A 128 -6.64 -5.24 13.19
CA ARG A 128 -6.69 -6.63 13.69
C ARG A 128 -5.64 -6.90 14.75
N ILE A 129 -4.44 -6.32 14.64
CA ILE A 129 -3.41 -6.41 15.68
C ILE A 129 -3.91 -5.79 16.98
N LEU A 130 -4.54 -4.61 16.94
CA LEU A 130 -5.14 -3.99 18.12
C LEU A 130 -6.22 -4.87 18.76
N LEU A 131 -7.03 -5.57 17.95
CA LEU A 131 -8.04 -6.51 18.46
C LEU A 131 -7.39 -7.74 19.12
N ILE A 132 -6.27 -8.23 18.62
CA ILE A 132 -5.50 -9.32 19.24
C ILE A 132 -4.93 -8.85 20.58
N GLN A 133 -4.27 -7.70 20.62
CA GLN A 133 -3.70 -7.12 21.85
C GLN A 133 -4.78 -6.86 22.93
N GLY A 134 -5.98 -6.42 22.54
CA GLY A 134 -7.12 -6.22 23.45
C GLY A 134 -7.79 -7.52 23.93
N SER A 135 -7.39 -8.67 23.41
CA SER A 135 -7.98 -9.97 23.79
C SER A 135 -7.31 -10.56 25.04
N LYS A 136 -8.01 -11.56 25.65
CA LYS A 136 -7.47 -12.26 26.85
C LYS A 136 -6.31 -13.23 26.54
N HIS A 137 -6.14 -13.60 25.29
CA HIS A 137 -5.17 -14.59 24.83
C HIS A 137 -4.40 -13.99 23.68
N ASP A 138 -3.10 -14.11 23.71
CA ASP A 138 -2.22 -13.73 22.63
C ASP A 138 -2.17 -14.82 21.54
N LEU A 139 -1.51 -14.52 20.42
CA LEU A 139 -1.12 -15.54 19.43
C LEU A 139 -0.01 -16.42 20.03
N SER A 140 0.12 -17.66 19.53
CA SER A 140 1.30 -18.48 19.85
C SER A 140 2.55 -17.85 19.22
N GLU A 141 3.73 -18.22 19.76
CA GLU A 141 5.02 -17.74 19.25
C GLU A 141 5.18 -18.04 17.75
N GLU A 142 4.82 -19.26 17.33
CA GLU A 142 4.88 -19.68 15.93
C GLU A 142 3.97 -18.81 15.04
N ALA A 143 2.75 -18.50 15.51
CA ALA A 143 1.84 -17.64 14.75
C ALA A 143 2.36 -16.21 14.60
N ARG A 144 3.07 -15.70 15.61
CA ARG A 144 3.72 -14.38 15.56
C ARG A 144 4.87 -14.38 14.56
N GLU A 145 5.73 -15.41 14.58
CA GLU A 145 6.83 -15.59 13.62
C GLU A 145 6.34 -15.71 12.17
N GLU A 146 5.21 -16.39 11.96
CA GLU A 146 4.55 -16.51 10.66
C GLU A 146 4.09 -15.13 10.15
N LEU A 147 3.43 -14.33 10.98
CA LEU A 147 3.03 -12.96 10.61
C LEU A 147 4.23 -12.05 10.39
N ALA A 148 5.28 -12.16 11.20
CA ALA A 148 6.53 -11.42 11.00
C ALA A 148 7.19 -11.76 9.66
N THR A 149 7.13 -13.03 9.26
CA THR A 149 7.62 -13.49 7.95
C THR A 149 6.82 -12.86 6.82
N MET A 150 5.47 -12.86 6.91
CA MET A 150 4.61 -12.23 5.91
C MET A 150 4.87 -10.72 5.80
N SER A 151 5.02 -10.03 6.93
CA SER A 151 5.36 -8.59 6.96
C SER A 151 6.68 -8.31 6.25
N ARG A 152 7.71 -9.12 6.49
CA ARG A 152 9.01 -8.98 5.83
C ARG A 152 8.89 -9.17 4.33
N LEU A 153 8.20 -10.22 3.86
CA LEU A 153 8.00 -10.48 2.43
C LEU A 153 7.21 -9.35 1.74
N ALA A 154 6.18 -8.81 2.43
CA ALA A 154 5.41 -7.67 1.93
C ALA A 154 6.25 -6.39 1.81
N LEU A 155 7.17 -6.14 2.73
CA LEU A 155 8.08 -5.00 2.63
C LEU A 155 9.13 -5.19 1.52
N GLU A 156 9.63 -6.40 1.34
CA GLU A 156 10.57 -6.73 0.26
C GLU A 156 9.96 -6.49 -1.12
N ILE A 157 8.70 -6.91 -1.38
CA ILE A 157 8.04 -6.66 -2.66
C ILE A 157 7.77 -5.17 -2.90
N LEU A 158 7.39 -4.40 -1.85
CA LEU A 158 7.21 -2.96 -1.94
C LEU A 158 8.54 -2.22 -2.23
N ASP A 159 9.65 -2.69 -1.68
CA ASP A 159 10.98 -2.13 -1.97
C ASP A 159 11.41 -2.41 -3.41
N GLN A 160 11.12 -3.59 -3.95
CA GLN A 160 11.36 -3.90 -5.35
C GLN A 160 10.59 -2.97 -6.29
N LEU A 161 9.33 -2.59 -5.98
CA LEU A 161 8.57 -1.61 -6.77
C LEU A 161 9.24 -0.23 -6.80
N LYS A 162 9.93 0.16 -5.72
CA LYS A 162 10.57 1.46 -5.60
C LYS A 162 11.90 1.55 -6.37
N GLU A 163 12.65 0.47 -6.42
CA GLU A 163 14.02 0.47 -6.93
C GLU A 163 14.10 0.48 -8.47
N THR A 164 13.13 -0.10 -9.16
CA THR A 164 13.21 -0.28 -10.61
C THR A 164 11.85 -0.17 -11.29
N VAL A 165 11.57 1.00 -11.79
CA VAL A 165 10.33 1.20 -12.55
C VAL A 165 10.40 0.47 -13.89
N GLY A 166 9.69 -0.64 -13.99
CA GLY A 166 9.44 -1.35 -15.24
C GLY A 166 10.49 -2.38 -15.69
N ASP A 167 11.61 -2.54 -14.98
CA ASP A 167 12.66 -3.49 -15.38
C ASP A 167 12.74 -4.75 -14.48
N ASN A 168 11.90 -4.85 -13.43
CA ASN A 168 11.97 -5.90 -12.40
C ASN A 168 10.69 -6.74 -12.26
N LEU A 169 9.86 -6.80 -13.31
CA LEU A 169 8.61 -7.55 -13.27
C LEU A 169 8.82 -9.02 -12.87
N GLU A 170 9.93 -9.65 -13.31
CA GLU A 170 10.24 -11.03 -12.96
C GLU A 170 10.57 -11.18 -11.46
N GLU A 171 11.34 -10.24 -10.89
CA GLU A 171 11.67 -10.24 -9.45
C GLU A 171 10.42 -10.05 -8.60
N VAL A 172 9.55 -9.10 -8.96
CA VAL A 172 8.27 -8.87 -8.27
C VAL A 172 7.36 -10.09 -8.36
N ASN A 173 7.26 -10.73 -9.52
CA ASN A 173 6.49 -11.96 -9.69
C ASN A 173 7.04 -13.11 -8.84
N ASN A 174 8.36 -13.26 -8.75
CA ASN A 174 8.99 -14.27 -7.90
C ASN A 174 8.73 -14.01 -6.41
N GLN A 175 8.75 -12.74 -6.00
CA GLN A 175 8.47 -12.35 -4.61
C GLN A 175 7.00 -12.56 -4.24
N GLU A 176 6.07 -12.27 -5.14
CA GLU A 176 4.65 -12.54 -4.96
C GLU A 176 4.39 -14.04 -4.79
N GLN A 177 5.02 -14.92 -5.59
CA GLN A 177 4.93 -16.37 -5.43
C GLN A 177 5.46 -16.84 -4.07
N LEU A 178 6.46 -16.18 -3.49
CA LEU A 178 6.92 -16.48 -2.14
C LEU A 178 5.88 -16.10 -1.08
N ILE A 179 5.18 -15.00 -1.27
CA ILE A 179 4.07 -14.57 -0.41
C ILE A 179 2.94 -15.61 -0.46
N ASP A 180 2.54 -16.04 -1.64
CA ASP A 180 1.51 -17.07 -1.84
C ASP A 180 1.86 -18.39 -1.17
N GLN A 181 3.08 -18.87 -1.37
CA GLN A 181 3.56 -20.12 -0.74
C GLN A 181 3.58 -20.01 0.79
N ALA A 182 3.98 -18.87 1.32
CA ALA A 182 3.97 -18.60 2.75
C ALA A 182 2.52 -18.56 3.28
N TYR A 183 1.62 -17.85 2.59
CA TYR A 183 0.20 -17.80 2.92
C TYR A 183 -0.43 -19.19 3.00
N GLU A 184 -0.31 -20.04 1.95
CA GLU A 184 -0.85 -21.39 1.94
C GLU A 184 -0.28 -22.28 3.06
N THR A 185 1.00 -22.10 3.37
CA THR A 185 1.68 -22.85 4.42
C THR A 185 1.16 -22.46 5.80
N PHE A 186 1.10 -21.18 6.09
CA PHE A 186 0.68 -20.66 7.38
C PHE A 186 -0.82 -20.84 7.63
N GLU A 187 -1.65 -20.75 6.58
CA GLU A 187 -3.07 -21.11 6.67
C GLU A 187 -3.25 -22.58 7.09
N ARG A 188 -2.54 -23.52 6.47
CA ARG A 188 -2.57 -24.93 6.85
C ARG A 188 -2.11 -25.17 8.29
N MET A 189 -1.04 -24.51 8.71
CA MET A 189 -0.53 -24.61 10.09
C MET A 189 -1.55 -24.06 11.09
N GLN A 190 -2.22 -22.95 10.78
CA GLN A 190 -3.27 -22.38 11.61
C GLN A 190 -4.47 -23.34 11.76
N ILE A 191 -4.91 -23.97 10.68
CA ILE A 191 -5.97 -24.99 10.72
C ILE A 191 -5.57 -26.16 11.64
N GLN A 192 -4.31 -26.59 11.61
CA GLN A 192 -3.80 -27.65 12.51
C GLN A 192 -3.82 -27.21 13.98
N ARG A 193 -3.37 -25.97 14.29
CA ARG A 193 -3.44 -25.40 15.65
C ARG A 193 -4.87 -25.32 16.18
N LEU A 194 -5.84 -24.95 15.32
CA LEU A 194 -7.26 -24.95 15.66
C LEU A 194 -7.78 -26.35 16.00
N LYS A 195 -7.46 -27.37 15.17
CA LYS A 195 -7.88 -28.75 15.39
C LYS A 195 -7.30 -29.33 16.68
N SER A 196 -6.07 -28.95 17.01
CA SER A 196 -5.38 -29.37 18.24
C SER A 196 -5.79 -28.60 19.49
N LYS A 197 -6.70 -27.62 19.35
CA LYS A 197 -7.17 -26.73 20.43
C LYS A 197 -6.03 -25.98 21.15
N VAL A 198 -4.93 -25.73 20.46
CA VAL A 198 -3.77 -24.98 20.97
C VAL A 198 -4.03 -23.48 20.97
N CYS A 199 -4.92 -22.97 20.09
CA CYS A 199 -5.26 -21.56 20.02
C CYS A 199 -6.75 -21.29 20.20
N GLY A 200 -7.07 -20.09 20.69
CA GLY A 200 -8.44 -19.60 20.80
C GLY A 200 -9.06 -19.28 19.44
N THR A 201 -10.36 -19.51 19.28
CA THR A 201 -11.06 -19.28 18.01
C THR A 201 -11.09 -17.79 17.60
N SER A 202 -11.15 -16.87 18.56
CA SER A 202 -11.24 -15.42 18.27
C SER A 202 -9.99 -14.92 17.56
N ASN A 203 -8.81 -15.14 18.14
CA ASN A 203 -7.54 -14.66 17.56
C ASN A 203 -7.17 -15.41 16.29
N SER A 204 -7.64 -16.65 16.11
CA SER A 204 -7.49 -17.41 14.89
C SER A 204 -8.16 -16.75 13.68
N VAL A 205 -9.32 -16.10 13.89
CA VAL A 205 -10.00 -15.34 12.85
C VAL A 205 -9.21 -14.09 12.47
N HIS A 206 -8.67 -13.36 13.45
CA HIS A 206 -7.85 -12.18 13.19
C HIS A 206 -6.54 -12.56 12.50
N PHE A 207 -5.87 -13.62 12.94
CA PHE A 207 -4.67 -14.17 12.29
C PHE A 207 -4.93 -14.50 10.82
N ALA A 208 -5.97 -15.26 10.50
CA ALA A 208 -6.30 -15.63 9.12
C ALA A 208 -6.57 -14.40 8.23
N LYS A 209 -7.25 -13.38 8.78
CA LYS A 209 -7.50 -12.13 8.05
C LYS A 209 -6.23 -11.32 7.80
N ILE A 210 -5.29 -11.28 8.77
CA ILE A 210 -3.99 -10.62 8.57
C ILE A 210 -3.19 -11.33 7.49
N LEU A 211 -3.17 -12.68 7.48
CA LEU A 211 -2.54 -13.44 6.40
C LEU A 211 -3.11 -13.08 5.04
N THR A 212 -4.45 -13.01 4.92
CA THR A 212 -5.12 -12.61 3.67
C THR A 212 -4.77 -11.18 3.26
N ASP A 213 -4.68 -10.23 4.21
CA ASP A 213 -4.29 -8.87 3.88
C ASP A 213 -2.84 -8.81 3.35
N PHE A 214 -1.92 -9.61 3.89
CA PHE A 214 -0.55 -9.68 3.38
C PHE A 214 -0.48 -10.33 1.99
N GLU A 215 -1.26 -11.38 1.73
CA GLU A 215 -1.35 -12.00 0.38
C GLU A 215 -1.88 -10.98 -0.64
N ARG A 216 -2.95 -10.22 -0.29
CA ARG A 216 -3.48 -9.16 -1.13
C ARG A 216 -2.48 -8.03 -1.42
N ILE A 217 -1.60 -7.72 -0.46
CA ILE A 217 -0.49 -6.79 -0.71
C ILE A 217 0.42 -7.33 -1.82
N GLY A 218 0.74 -8.62 -1.82
CA GLY A 218 1.49 -9.27 -2.90
C GLY A 218 0.82 -9.13 -4.27
N ASP A 219 -0.46 -9.51 -4.36
CA ASP A 219 -1.29 -9.40 -5.56
C ASP A 219 -1.28 -7.98 -6.16
N HIS A 220 -1.55 -6.96 -5.33
CA HIS A 220 -1.59 -5.57 -5.77
C HIS A 220 -0.20 -5.06 -6.19
N CYS A 221 0.87 -5.48 -5.51
CA CYS A 221 2.23 -5.14 -5.92
C CYS A 221 2.56 -5.72 -7.32
N LEU A 222 2.16 -6.95 -7.61
CA LEU A 222 2.34 -7.55 -8.93
C LEU A 222 1.53 -6.80 -10.01
N ASN A 223 0.27 -6.43 -9.73
CA ASN A 223 -0.53 -5.61 -10.64
C ASN A 223 0.16 -4.26 -10.93
N ILE A 224 0.66 -3.58 -9.90
CA ILE A 224 1.40 -2.31 -10.05
C ILE A 224 2.64 -2.51 -10.94
N ALA A 225 3.43 -3.57 -10.71
CA ALA A 225 4.60 -3.86 -11.53
C ALA A 225 4.24 -4.11 -13.01
N GLN A 226 3.15 -4.83 -13.27
CA GLN A 226 2.63 -5.07 -14.62
C GLN A 226 2.24 -3.77 -15.31
N GLU A 227 1.47 -2.90 -14.65
CA GLU A 227 1.09 -1.60 -15.21
C GLU A 227 2.31 -0.68 -15.43
N MET A 228 3.24 -0.63 -14.47
CA MET A 228 4.50 0.13 -14.62
C MET A 228 5.35 -0.35 -15.80
N ASN A 229 5.34 -1.65 -16.10
CA ASN A 229 6.05 -2.22 -17.24
C ASN A 229 5.42 -1.83 -18.59
N THR A 230 4.13 -1.46 -18.61
CA THR A 230 3.45 -0.99 -19.83
C THR A 230 3.68 0.49 -20.11
N ILE A 231 4.02 1.30 -19.09
CA ILE A 231 4.26 2.73 -19.26
C ILE A 231 5.53 2.95 -20.05
N HIS A 232 5.41 3.52 -21.26
CA HIS A 232 6.56 3.85 -22.12
C HIS A 232 7.40 4.99 -21.51
N PRO A 233 8.71 4.77 -21.30
CA PRO A 233 9.55 5.69 -20.52
C PRO A 233 10.09 6.88 -21.32
N SER A 234 9.25 7.60 -22.07
CA SER A 234 9.71 8.83 -22.73
C SER A 234 10.25 9.88 -21.73
N TRP A 235 9.85 9.82 -20.47
CA TRP A 235 10.34 10.64 -19.36
C TRP A 235 11.57 10.06 -18.63
N LYS A 236 11.86 8.73 -18.73
CA LYS A 236 13.10 8.13 -18.15
C LYS A 236 14.39 8.76 -18.70
N PHE A 237 14.32 9.47 -19.80
CA PHE A 237 15.49 10.15 -20.40
C PHE A 237 15.78 11.53 -19.79
N VAL A 238 14.89 12.10 -18.97
CA VAL A 238 15.06 13.43 -18.39
C VAL A 238 15.89 13.40 -17.10
N GLU A 239 15.86 12.31 -16.32
CA GLU A 239 16.57 12.20 -15.03
C GLU A 239 18.05 11.82 -15.13
N ARG A 240 18.60 11.53 -16.32
CA ARG A 240 20.00 11.16 -16.50
C ARG A 240 20.93 12.29 -16.92
N GLN A 241 20.50 13.54 -16.82
CA GLN A 241 21.29 14.71 -17.26
C GLN A 241 21.68 15.68 -16.12
N ASP A 242 21.57 15.28 -14.83
CA ASP A 242 22.08 16.05 -13.69
C ASP A 242 23.24 15.34 -13.00
#